data_75b4ae83dda6c0eec1e0c77c5e28738a
#
_entry.id   75b4ae83dda6c0eec1e0c77c5e28738a
#
_cell.length_a   1.000
_cell.length_b   1.000
_cell.length_c   1.000
_cell.angle_alpha   90.00
_cell.angle_beta   90.00
_cell.angle_gamma   90.00
#
_symmetry.space_group_name_H-M   'P 1'
#
loop_
_entity.id
_entity.type
_entity.pdbx_description
1 polymer ?
#
loop_
_entity_poly.entity_id
_entity_poly.type
_entity_poly.pdbx_seq_one_letter_code
_entity_poly.pdbx_strand_id
1 'polypeptide(L)'
;MLSGFILLFTPQNLTSKFQLAFIHVFRWPLSLGGNLALTAKTQQTTSGSVGQSEIRYSNYIDNLEKTLEQQRKKFKELYGLHNTFVWENTDFALADIITATVEAARNELSIDCRKTAGLAKGQFVLGNESIVGTISEVFPQISKATVELVTDSDSKVAVEVAGLKNIMKGSGNNSAKIETVKKKVEVGEKVFALKKPGFLDAAVIVGKVTECKRNQKFPSFWEVTVVPACNIEQLEDVAVIIMNPQK
;
A
#
# COMPACT_ATOMS: atom_id res chain seq x y z
N MET A 1 -9.60 -24.95 50.64
CA MET A 1 -8.23 -25.41 50.33
C MET A 1 -8.15 -26.56 49.30
N LEU A 2 -9.24 -26.93 48.63
CA LEU A 2 -9.23 -28.04 47.64
C LEU A 2 -9.01 -27.60 46.18
N SER A 3 -9.14 -26.32 45.85
CA SER A 3 -9.00 -25.82 44.47
C SER A 3 -7.55 -25.61 44.00
N GLY A 4 -6.60 -25.56 44.93
CA GLY A 4 -5.18 -25.38 44.58
C GLY A 4 -4.44 -26.63 44.10
N PHE A 5 -4.98 -27.84 44.39
CA PHE A 5 -4.32 -29.10 44.09
C PHE A 5 -4.58 -29.57 42.64
N ILE A 6 -5.64 -29.08 41.98
CA ILE A 6 -6.00 -29.52 40.64
C ILE A 6 -5.09 -28.87 39.57
N LEU A 7 -4.50 -27.71 39.85
CA LEU A 7 -3.61 -26.98 38.93
C LEU A 7 -2.20 -27.56 38.79
N LEU A 8 -1.78 -28.45 39.76
CA LEU A 8 -0.44 -29.03 39.75
C LEU A 8 -0.27 -30.24 38.84
N PHE A 9 -1.37 -30.81 38.34
CA PHE A 9 -1.34 -32.01 37.48
C PHE A 9 -1.82 -31.79 36.03
N THR A 10 -2.07 -30.59 35.63
CA THR A 10 -2.46 -30.29 34.23
C THR A 10 -1.24 -30.12 33.33
N PRO A 11 -1.21 -30.77 32.14
CA PRO A 11 -0.09 -30.66 31.20
C PRO A 11 0.07 -29.19 30.75
N GLN A 12 1.31 -28.73 30.64
CA GLN A 12 1.71 -27.34 30.37
C GLN A 12 1.00 -26.69 29.17
N ASN A 13 0.58 -27.48 28.18
CA ASN A 13 -0.13 -27.02 26.98
C ASN A 13 -1.60 -26.58 27.24
N LEU A 14 -2.20 -27.00 28.34
CA LEU A 14 -3.53 -26.56 28.75
C LEU A 14 -3.47 -25.28 29.59
N THR A 15 -2.43 -25.14 30.41
CA THR A 15 -2.24 -23.99 31.30
C THR A 15 -1.99 -22.69 30.50
N SER A 16 -1.24 -22.76 29.40
CA SER A 16 -0.98 -21.61 28.55
C SER A 16 -2.23 -21.10 27.80
N LYS A 17 -3.12 -22.00 27.37
CA LYS A 17 -4.39 -21.64 26.74
C LYS A 17 -5.38 -21.04 27.73
N PHE A 18 -5.38 -21.54 28.96
CA PHE A 18 -6.20 -20.96 30.06
C PHE A 18 -5.68 -19.61 30.50
N GLN A 19 -4.36 -19.39 30.56
CA GLN A 19 -3.79 -18.08 30.89
C GLN A 19 -4.13 -17.04 29.83
N LEU A 20 -4.06 -17.38 28.54
CA LEU A 20 -4.44 -16.49 27.43
C LEU A 20 -5.94 -16.17 27.46
N ALA A 21 -6.81 -17.16 27.72
CA ALA A 21 -8.24 -16.92 27.84
C ALA A 21 -8.58 -16.04 29.06
N PHE A 22 -7.88 -16.27 30.19
CA PHE A 22 -8.06 -15.49 31.41
C PHE A 22 -7.62 -14.03 31.21
N ILE A 23 -6.49 -13.79 30.54
CA ILE A 23 -6.04 -12.44 30.19
C ILE A 23 -7.05 -11.73 29.29
N HIS A 24 -7.65 -12.42 28.32
CA HIS A 24 -8.65 -11.82 27.42
C HIS A 24 -9.96 -11.46 28.12
N VAL A 25 -10.43 -12.33 29.02
CA VAL A 25 -11.70 -12.13 29.73
C VAL A 25 -11.57 -11.12 30.88
N PHE A 26 -10.43 -11.08 31.58
CA PHE A 26 -10.25 -10.21 32.74
C PHE A 26 -9.49 -8.90 32.47
N ARG A 27 -8.92 -8.73 31.31
CA ARG A 27 -8.23 -7.49 30.94
C ARG A 27 -9.18 -6.28 30.90
N TRP A 28 -10.42 -6.50 30.51
CA TRP A 28 -11.40 -5.43 30.39
C TRP A 28 -11.94 -4.92 31.74
N PRO A 29 -12.37 -5.77 32.68
CA PRO A 29 -12.80 -5.27 34.01
C PRO A 29 -11.66 -4.71 34.86
N LEU A 30 -10.40 -5.21 34.71
CA LEU A 30 -9.25 -4.65 35.43
C LEU A 30 -8.89 -3.25 34.95
N SER A 31 -9.08 -2.94 33.68
CA SER A 31 -8.87 -1.58 33.13
C SER A 31 -9.93 -0.59 33.62
N LEU A 32 -11.17 -1.04 33.82
CA LEU A 32 -12.25 -0.22 34.40
C LEU A 32 -12.07 0.01 35.91
N GLY A 33 -11.61 -1.01 36.67
CA GLY A 33 -11.33 -0.91 38.09
C GLY A 33 -10.16 0.02 38.41
N GLY A 34 -9.12 0.05 37.57
CA GLY A 34 -8.01 0.98 37.74
C GLY A 34 -8.41 2.44 37.61
N ASN A 35 -9.32 2.76 36.73
CA ASN A 35 -9.80 4.12 36.53
C ASN A 35 -10.75 4.58 37.67
N LEU A 36 -11.56 3.68 38.24
CA LEU A 36 -12.44 3.99 39.40
C LEU A 36 -11.64 4.17 40.70
N ALA A 37 -10.56 3.39 40.89
CA ALA A 37 -9.70 3.54 42.08
C ALA A 37 -8.87 4.84 42.04
N LEU A 38 -8.50 5.32 40.86
CA LEU A 38 -7.83 6.61 40.67
C LEU A 38 -8.78 7.79 40.99
N THR A 39 -10.05 7.68 40.61
CA THR A 39 -11.05 8.75 40.88
C THR A 39 -11.36 8.88 42.35
N ALA A 40 -11.34 7.79 43.14
CA ALA A 40 -11.60 7.81 44.61
C ALA A 40 -10.41 8.35 45.45
N LYS A 41 -9.19 8.36 44.87
CA LYS A 41 -7.97 8.81 45.59
C LYS A 41 -7.61 10.28 45.34
N THR A 42 -8.37 10.99 44.50
CA THR A 42 -8.03 12.35 44.06
C THR A 42 -8.86 13.44 44.75
N GLN A 43 -9.15 13.25 46.03
CA GLN A 43 -9.77 14.35 46.83
C GLN A 43 -8.78 15.02 47.79
N GLN A 44 -7.48 14.86 47.59
CA GLN A 44 -6.50 15.72 48.28
C GLN A 44 -5.24 15.91 47.41
N THR A 45 -4.99 17.19 47.14
CA THR A 45 -3.74 17.83 46.72
C THR A 45 -3.37 17.83 45.22
N THR A 46 -3.27 19.03 44.73
CA THR A 46 -2.42 19.67 43.74
C THR A 46 -3.04 19.93 42.37
N SER A 47 -3.22 21.22 42.10
CA SER A 47 -3.66 21.83 40.82
C SER A 47 -2.78 21.50 39.61
N GLY A 48 -1.74 20.69 39.75
CA GLY A 48 -0.85 20.28 38.67
C GLY A 48 -1.18 18.94 37.99
N SER A 49 -1.93 18.05 38.68
CA SER A 49 -2.20 16.69 38.16
C SER A 49 -3.46 16.61 37.26
N VAL A 50 -4.39 17.54 37.46
CA VAL A 50 -5.63 17.59 36.66
C VAL A 50 -5.32 18.00 35.23
N GLY A 51 -4.46 19.00 35.00
CA GLY A 51 -4.05 19.45 33.67
C GLY A 51 -3.32 18.39 32.87
N GLN A 52 -2.55 17.52 33.53
CA GLN A 52 -1.78 16.48 32.84
C GLN A 52 -2.66 15.29 32.41
N SER A 53 -3.72 14.97 33.13
CA SER A 53 -4.71 13.97 32.75
C SER A 53 -5.58 14.48 31.59
N GLU A 54 -6.00 15.73 31.63
CA GLU A 54 -6.77 16.37 30.53
C GLU A 54 -5.97 16.39 29.22
N ILE A 55 -4.69 16.77 29.27
CA ILE A 55 -3.81 16.75 28.10
C ILE A 55 -3.69 15.32 27.54
N ARG A 56 -3.56 14.30 28.37
CA ARG A 56 -3.51 12.91 27.90
C ARG A 56 -4.80 12.48 27.23
N TYR A 57 -5.96 12.83 27.79
CA TYR A 57 -7.25 12.52 27.17
C TYR A 57 -7.45 13.28 25.86
N SER A 58 -7.08 14.54 25.78
CA SER A 58 -7.11 15.32 24.55
C SER A 58 -6.25 14.66 23.49
N ASN A 59 -4.99 14.38 23.78
CA ASN A 59 -4.08 13.72 22.83
C ASN A 59 -4.60 12.34 22.38
N TYR A 60 -5.24 11.59 23.29
CA TYR A 60 -5.85 10.30 22.94
C TYR A 60 -7.04 10.46 22.00
N ILE A 61 -7.89 11.45 22.23
CA ILE A 61 -9.03 11.77 21.34
C ILE A 61 -8.50 12.19 19.96
N ASP A 62 -7.53 13.10 19.90
CA ASP A 62 -6.92 13.57 18.65
C ASP A 62 -6.31 12.41 17.85
N ASN A 63 -5.62 11.48 18.52
CA ASN A 63 -5.07 10.29 17.88
C ASN A 63 -6.16 9.34 17.36
N LEU A 64 -7.27 9.19 18.10
CA LEU A 64 -8.41 8.40 17.64
C LEU A 64 -9.10 9.03 16.42
N GLU A 65 -9.32 10.33 16.45
CA GLU A 65 -9.91 11.07 15.34
C GLU A 65 -9.04 10.95 14.09
N LYS A 66 -7.72 11.09 14.22
CA LYS A 66 -6.78 10.90 13.11
C LYS A 66 -6.82 9.49 12.56
N THR A 67 -6.89 8.49 13.44
CA THR A 67 -7.00 7.09 13.04
C THR A 67 -8.31 6.82 12.27
N LEU A 68 -9.43 7.37 12.75
CA LEU A 68 -10.73 7.26 12.08
C LEU A 68 -10.72 7.94 10.71
N GLU A 69 -10.12 9.11 10.60
CA GLU A 69 -9.96 9.82 9.33
C GLU A 69 -9.18 8.97 8.30
N GLN A 70 -8.04 8.40 8.73
CA GLN A 70 -7.25 7.49 7.90
C GLN A 70 -8.04 6.26 7.45
N GLN A 71 -8.80 5.62 8.36
CA GLN A 71 -9.63 4.47 8.01
C GLN A 71 -10.74 4.84 7.01
N ARG A 72 -11.37 5.99 7.19
CA ARG A 72 -12.39 6.50 6.25
C ARG A 72 -11.80 6.81 4.87
N LYS A 73 -10.58 7.38 4.83
CA LYS A 73 -9.85 7.65 3.56
C LYS A 73 -9.61 6.33 2.83
N LYS A 74 -9.03 5.32 3.49
CA LYS A 74 -8.77 3.99 2.92
C LYS A 74 -10.05 3.29 2.44
N PHE A 75 -11.14 3.39 3.20
CA PHE A 75 -12.43 2.84 2.78
C PHE A 75 -12.96 3.50 1.50
N LYS A 76 -12.92 4.84 1.42
CA LYS A 76 -13.34 5.58 0.23
C LYS A 76 -12.50 5.23 -0.99
N GLU A 77 -11.21 5.04 -0.79
CA GLU A 77 -10.28 4.68 -1.86
C GLU A 77 -10.57 3.28 -2.40
N LEU A 78 -10.71 2.25 -1.51
CA LEU A 78 -11.14 0.91 -1.92
C LEU A 78 -12.48 0.94 -2.65
N TYR A 79 -13.46 1.65 -2.12
CA TYR A 79 -14.77 1.77 -2.75
C TYR A 79 -14.68 2.47 -4.10
N GLY A 80 -13.83 3.51 -4.22
CA GLY A 80 -13.54 4.20 -5.46
C GLY A 80 -12.91 3.26 -6.50
N LEU A 81 -11.89 2.50 -6.12
CA LEU A 81 -11.24 1.53 -7.01
C LEU A 81 -12.22 0.47 -7.52
N HIS A 82 -13.06 -0.11 -6.67
CA HIS A 82 -14.08 -1.06 -7.09
C HIS A 82 -15.14 -0.46 -8.03
N ASN A 83 -15.47 0.80 -7.88
CA ASN A 83 -16.41 1.47 -8.79
C ASN A 83 -15.74 1.93 -10.09
N THR A 84 -14.49 2.36 -10.04
CA THR A 84 -13.73 2.82 -11.21
C THR A 84 -13.28 1.66 -12.08
N PHE A 85 -12.83 0.56 -11.46
CA PHE A 85 -12.36 -0.64 -12.13
C PHE A 85 -13.33 -1.80 -11.89
N VAL A 86 -14.45 -1.81 -12.62
CA VAL A 86 -15.43 -2.92 -12.59
C VAL A 86 -14.87 -4.09 -13.39
N TRP A 87 -13.91 -4.82 -12.81
CA TRP A 87 -13.31 -6.00 -13.42
C TRP A 87 -13.81 -7.25 -12.74
N GLU A 88 -14.18 -8.24 -13.54
CA GLU A 88 -14.61 -9.53 -13.02
C GLU A 88 -13.46 -10.26 -12.31
N ASN A 89 -13.75 -10.87 -11.16
CA ASN A 89 -12.76 -11.64 -10.38
C ASN A 89 -11.48 -10.87 -10.01
N THR A 90 -11.60 -9.58 -9.71
CA THR A 90 -10.50 -8.74 -9.27
C THR A 90 -10.73 -8.26 -7.85
N ASP A 91 -9.69 -8.29 -7.03
CA ASP A 91 -9.66 -7.69 -5.70
C ASP A 91 -8.50 -6.68 -5.63
N PHE A 92 -8.56 -5.78 -4.65
CA PHE A 92 -7.52 -4.78 -4.41
C PHE A 92 -7.00 -4.93 -2.99
N ALA A 93 -5.69 -5.10 -2.85
CA ALA A 93 -5.03 -5.08 -1.54
C ALA A 93 -4.40 -3.70 -1.33
N LEU A 94 -4.94 -2.92 -0.39
CA LEU A 94 -4.30 -1.68 0.04
C LEU A 94 -3.05 -1.97 0.87
N ALA A 95 -2.00 -1.20 0.60
CA ALA A 95 -0.74 -1.26 1.28
C ALA A 95 -0.22 0.14 1.58
N ASP A 96 0.34 0.33 2.77
CA ASP A 96 0.97 1.58 3.18
C ASP A 96 2.41 1.62 2.64
N ILE A 97 2.85 2.77 2.15
CA ILE A 97 4.23 2.95 1.69
C ILE A 97 5.12 3.13 2.91
N ILE A 98 6.14 2.26 3.06
CA ILE A 98 7.15 2.36 4.12
C ILE A 98 8.28 3.28 3.67
N THR A 99 8.82 3.02 2.48
CA THR A 99 9.91 3.80 1.89
C THR A 99 9.76 3.87 0.38
N ALA A 100 10.12 5.01 -0.19
CA ALA A 100 10.27 5.21 -1.62
C ALA A 100 11.75 5.53 -1.89
N THR A 101 12.41 4.72 -2.71
CA THR A 101 13.78 4.98 -3.18
C THR A 101 13.69 5.38 -4.64
N VAL A 102 14.06 6.63 -4.94
CA VAL A 102 14.12 7.17 -6.29
C VAL A 102 15.55 7.61 -6.54
N GLU A 103 16.36 6.70 -7.03
CA GLU A 103 17.75 6.92 -7.39
C GLU A 103 17.95 6.73 -8.90
N ALA A 104 19.06 7.25 -9.44
CA ALA A 104 19.31 7.19 -10.90
C ALA A 104 19.33 5.77 -11.49
N ALA A 105 19.64 4.76 -10.69
CA ALA A 105 19.74 3.37 -11.13
C ALA A 105 18.63 2.45 -10.59
N ARG A 106 17.99 2.80 -9.49
CA ARG A 106 17.01 1.93 -8.83
C ARG A 106 15.84 2.74 -8.28
N ASN A 107 14.67 2.45 -8.78
CA ASN A 107 13.44 3.10 -8.36
C ASN A 107 12.48 2.04 -7.83
N GLU A 108 12.33 1.97 -6.52
CA GLU A 108 11.50 0.98 -5.85
C GLU A 108 10.72 1.54 -4.66
N LEU A 109 9.58 0.90 -4.35
CA LEU A 109 8.84 1.13 -3.11
C LEU A 109 8.90 -0.12 -2.24
N SER A 110 9.07 0.09 -0.94
CA SER A 110 8.77 -0.93 0.07
C SER A 110 7.39 -0.64 0.64
N ILE A 111 6.49 -1.62 0.60
CA ILE A 111 5.11 -1.48 1.04
C ILE A 111 4.79 -2.46 2.16
N ASP A 112 3.95 -2.03 3.10
CA ASP A 112 3.38 -2.87 4.17
C ASP A 112 2.01 -3.39 3.74
N CYS A 113 1.93 -4.68 3.52
CA CYS A 113 0.72 -5.37 3.08
C CYS A 113 0.12 -6.13 4.25
N ARG A 114 -0.87 -5.59 4.93
CA ARG A 114 -1.55 -6.25 6.07
C ARG A 114 -2.05 -7.66 5.76
N LYS A 115 -2.35 -7.94 4.49
CA LYS A 115 -2.65 -9.26 3.97
C LYS A 115 -1.74 -9.55 2.78
N THR A 116 -0.81 -10.46 2.95
CA THR A 116 0.05 -10.93 1.85
C THR A 116 -0.58 -12.08 1.05
N ALA A 117 -1.71 -12.61 1.53
CA ALA A 117 -2.45 -13.66 0.83
C ALA A 117 -2.94 -13.17 -0.54
N GLY A 118 -2.55 -13.87 -1.59
CA GLY A 118 -2.88 -13.51 -2.98
C GLY A 118 -1.89 -12.55 -3.65
N LEU A 119 -0.90 -12.02 -2.90
CA LEU A 119 0.17 -11.23 -3.51
C LEU A 119 1.18 -12.13 -4.23
N ALA A 120 1.54 -11.75 -5.43
CA ALA A 120 2.51 -12.46 -6.25
C ALA A 120 3.36 -11.50 -7.08
N LYS A 121 4.58 -11.93 -7.40
CA LYS A 121 5.47 -11.22 -8.31
C LYS A 121 4.80 -10.94 -9.65
N GLY A 122 4.98 -9.72 -10.17
CA GLY A 122 4.47 -9.27 -11.45
C GLY A 122 3.05 -8.69 -11.43
N GLN A 123 2.38 -8.67 -10.26
CA GLN A 123 1.12 -7.95 -10.09
C GLN A 123 1.32 -6.45 -10.19
N PHE A 124 0.38 -5.76 -10.83
CA PHE A 124 0.44 -4.31 -10.96
C PHE A 124 0.03 -3.61 -9.66
N VAL A 125 0.67 -2.47 -9.43
CA VAL A 125 0.44 -1.61 -8.29
C VAL A 125 -0.07 -0.27 -8.77
N LEU A 126 -1.18 0.18 -8.18
CA LEU A 126 -1.83 1.45 -8.46
C LEU A 126 -1.48 2.48 -7.38
N GLY A 127 -1.24 3.72 -7.80
CA GLY A 127 -1.22 4.90 -6.97
C GLY A 127 -2.04 5.99 -7.66
N ASN A 128 -2.97 6.61 -6.95
CA ASN A 128 -3.89 7.60 -7.52
C ASN A 128 -4.54 7.13 -8.84
N GLU A 129 -5.07 5.89 -8.86
CA GLU A 129 -5.72 5.25 -10.02
C GLU A 129 -4.84 5.09 -11.27
N SER A 130 -3.52 5.23 -11.14
CA SER A 130 -2.55 5.01 -12.21
C SER A 130 -1.55 3.91 -11.85
N ILE A 131 -0.99 3.23 -12.84
CA ILE A 131 0.05 2.23 -12.59
C ILE A 131 1.34 2.92 -12.19
N VAL A 132 1.86 2.57 -11.00
CA VAL A 132 3.13 3.06 -10.49
C VAL A 132 4.26 2.04 -10.62
N GLY A 133 3.93 0.74 -10.65
CA GLY A 133 4.93 -0.32 -10.72
C GLY A 133 4.33 -1.71 -10.74
N THR A 134 5.20 -2.69 -10.52
CA THR A 134 4.84 -4.11 -10.35
C THR A 134 5.53 -4.70 -9.13
N ILE A 135 4.88 -5.67 -8.47
CA ILE A 135 5.51 -6.42 -7.38
C ILE A 135 6.75 -7.14 -7.90
N SER A 136 7.92 -6.84 -7.36
CA SER A 136 9.18 -7.53 -7.65
C SER A 136 9.43 -8.69 -6.69
N GLU A 137 9.10 -8.52 -5.40
CA GLU A 137 9.28 -9.52 -4.37
C GLU A 137 8.24 -9.39 -3.26
N VAL A 138 7.85 -10.53 -2.64
CA VAL A 138 6.91 -10.58 -1.51
C VAL A 138 7.59 -11.25 -0.34
N PHE A 139 7.48 -10.66 0.85
CA PHE A 139 8.03 -11.17 2.12
C PHE A 139 6.89 -11.46 3.11
N PRO A 140 6.23 -12.64 3.01
CA PRO A 140 5.03 -12.93 3.81
C PRO A 140 5.29 -12.92 5.32
N GLN A 141 6.50 -13.30 5.76
CA GLN A 141 6.86 -13.39 7.18
C GLN A 141 6.84 -12.05 7.92
N ILE A 142 7.06 -10.96 7.19
CA ILE A 142 7.09 -9.59 7.72
C ILE A 142 6.02 -8.70 7.12
N SER A 143 5.06 -9.29 6.38
CA SER A 143 3.94 -8.58 5.75
C SER A 143 4.38 -7.46 4.80
N LYS A 144 5.51 -7.62 4.12
CA LYS A 144 6.08 -6.62 3.20
C LYS A 144 6.16 -7.11 1.78
N ALA A 145 6.16 -6.15 0.85
CA ALA A 145 6.50 -6.42 -0.55
C ALA A 145 7.33 -5.26 -1.11
N THR A 146 8.16 -5.57 -2.10
CA THR A 146 8.90 -4.60 -2.88
C THR A 146 8.22 -4.40 -4.23
N VAL A 147 8.07 -3.15 -4.64
CA VAL A 147 7.49 -2.73 -5.93
C VAL A 147 8.60 -2.13 -6.77
N GLU A 148 8.84 -2.71 -7.94
CA GLU A 148 9.68 -2.12 -8.99
C GLU A 148 8.85 -1.06 -9.71
N LEU A 149 9.29 0.19 -9.67
CA LEU A 149 8.57 1.30 -10.29
C LEU A 149 8.66 1.24 -11.82
N VAL A 150 7.68 1.80 -12.53
CA VAL A 150 7.70 1.89 -14.00
C VAL A 150 8.86 2.74 -14.53
N THR A 151 9.47 3.54 -13.67
CA THR A 151 10.64 4.39 -13.97
C THR A 151 11.97 3.71 -13.70
N ASP A 152 11.97 2.53 -13.06
CA ASP A 152 13.19 1.75 -12.81
C ASP A 152 13.84 1.31 -14.13
N SER A 153 15.17 1.32 -14.18
CA SER A 153 15.94 1.01 -15.40
C SER A 153 15.72 -0.42 -15.93
N ASP A 154 15.35 -1.35 -15.06
CA ASP A 154 15.07 -2.74 -15.41
C ASP A 154 13.61 -2.98 -15.75
N SER A 155 12.74 -2.03 -15.41
CA SER A 155 11.30 -2.11 -15.64
C SER A 155 10.95 -2.11 -17.12
N LYS A 156 10.05 -3.01 -17.52
CA LYS A 156 9.51 -3.12 -18.88
C LYS A 156 8.01 -3.34 -18.83
N VAL A 157 7.27 -2.37 -19.33
CA VAL A 157 5.80 -2.42 -19.35
C VAL A 157 5.31 -2.35 -20.78
N ALA A 158 4.43 -3.27 -21.17
CA ALA A 158 3.74 -3.20 -22.45
C ALA A 158 2.69 -2.08 -22.40
N VAL A 159 2.79 -1.12 -23.31
CA VAL A 159 1.95 0.10 -23.29
C VAL A 159 1.36 0.41 -24.66
N GLU A 160 0.32 1.22 -24.65
CA GLU A 160 -0.26 1.85 -25.82
C GLU A 160 -0.10 3.38 -25.72
N VAL A 161 0.38 3.99 -26.78
CA VAL A 161 0.47 5.44 -26.95
C VAL A 161 0.04 5.81 -28.37
N ALA A 162 -0.85 6.77 -28.52
CA ALA A 162 -1.42 7.19 -29.80
C ALA A 162 -1.97 6.03 -30.67
N GLY A 163 -2.56 5.00 -30.02
CA GLY A 163 -3.08 3.80 -30.67
C GLY A 163 -2.02 2.76 -31.10
N LEU A 164 -0.74 2.98 -30.73
CA LEU A 164 0.37 2.10 -31.08
C LEU A 164 0.83 1.32 -29.84
N LYS A 165 0.92 -0.01 -29.98
CA LYS A 165 1.46 -0.91 -28.96
C LYS A 165 2.98 -0.90 -28.97
N ASN A 166 3.58 -0.71 -27.81
CA ASN A 166 5.03 -0.59 -27.63
C ASN A 166 5.46 -1.19 -26.28
N ILE A 167 6.78 -1.26 -26.08
CA ILE A 167 7.38 -1.55 -24.77
C ILE A 167 7.96 -0.25 -24.24
N MET A 168 7.52 0.14 -23.07
CA MET A 168 8.07 1.24 -22.29
C MET A 168 9.11 0.68 -21.33
N LYS A 169 10.28 1.30 -21.28
CA LYS A 169 11.36 1.02 -20.33
C LYS A 169 11.54 2.19 -19.39
N GLY A 170 11.75 1.90 -18.13
CA GLY A 170 12.19 2.91 -17.19
C GLY A 170 13.59 3.44 -17.56
N SER A 171 13.85 4.68 -17.28
CA SER A 171 15.14 5.34 -17.57
C SER A 171 15.78 5.96 -16.32
N GLY A 172 15.28 5.65 -15.13
CA GLY A 172 15.64 6.37 -13.92
C GLY A 172 15.08 7.80 -13.91
N ASN A 173 15.49 8.61 -12.95
CA ASN A 173 15.16 10.04 -12.86
C ASN A 173 13.65 10.33 -13.03
N ASN A 174 12.80 9.50 -12.42
CA ASN A 174 11.34 9.61 -12.46
C ASN A 174 10.77 9.70 -13.90
N SER A 175 11.38 8.99 -14.85
CA SER A 175 10.95 8.96 -16.24
C SER A 175 11.06 7.57 -16.85
N ALA A 176 10.40 7.35 -17.98
CA ALA A 176 10.49 6.15 -18.79
C ALA A 176 10.56 6.51 -20.28
N LYS A 177 11.00 5.59 -21.12
CA LYS A 177 11.19 5.79 -22.55
C LYS A 177 10.52 4.71 -23.37
N ILE A 178 10.03 5.11 -24.55
CA ILE A 178 9.57 4.22 -25.61
C ILE A 178 10.44 4.51 -26.84
N GLU A 179 11.35 3.59 -27.20
CA GLU A 179 12.42 3.86 -28.17
C GLU A 179 12.01 3.65 -29.63
N THR A 180 10.95 2.88 -29.92
CA THR A 180 10.64 2.40 -31.28
C THR A 180 9.24 2.74 -31.73
N VAL A 181 8.83 4.00 -31.54
CA VAL A 181 7.51 4.45 -31.98
C VAL A 181 7.55 4.80 -33.47
N LYS A 182 6.69 4.16 -34.27
CA LYS A 182 6.65 4.34 -35.73
C LYS A 182 6.11 5.70 -36.19
N LYS A 183 5.39 6.40 -35.34
CA LYS A 183 4.69 7.64 -35.65
C LYS A 183 5.10 8.71 -34.61
N LYS A 184 5.15 9.97 -35.06
CA LYS A 184 5.34 11.09 -34.14
C LYS A 184 4.14 11.14 -33.17
N VAL A 185 4.43 11.25 -31.87
CA VAL A 185 3.44 11.37 -30.79
C VAL A 185 3.46 12.79 -30.27
N GLU A 186 2.32 13.33 -29.94
CA GLU A 186 2.20 14.69 -29.38
C GLU A 186 2.57 14.71 -27.90
N VAL A 187 3.15 15.82 -27.45
CA VAL A 187 3.40 16.07 -26.03
C VAL A 187 2.07 16.23 -25.32
N GLY A 188 1.93 15.60 -24.16
CA GLY A 188 0.67 15.54 -23.39
C GLY A 188 -0.18 14.31 -23.68
N GLU A 189 0.13 13.52 -24.71
CA GLU A 189 -0.56 12.26 -25.00
C GLU A 189 -0.46 11.30 -23.83
N LYS A 190 -1.57 10.60 -23.53
CA LYS A 190 -1.65 9.64 -22.43
C LYS A 190 -1.05 8.31 -22.85
N VAL A 191 -0.35 7.66 -21.92
CA VAL A 191 0.23 6.33 -22.09
C VAL A 191 -0.50 5.35 -21.18
N PHE A 192 -1.01 4.27 -21.73
CA PHE A 192 -1.76 3.25 -21.01
C PHE A 192 -1.01 1.92 -21.02
N ALA A 193 -0.96 1.24 -19.87
CA ALA A 193 -0.54 -0.15 -19.83
C ALA A 193 -1.57 -1.02 -20.55
N LEU A 194 -1.06 -1.97 -21.33
CA LEU A 194 -1.93 -2.91 -22.06
C LEU A 194 -2.46 -3.99 -21.11
N LYS A 195 -3.66 -4.45 -21.41
CA LYS A 195 -4.23 -5.66 -20.79
C LYS A 195 -3.21 -6.79 -20.79
N LYS A 196 -3.00 -7.41 -19.63
CA LYS A 196 -2.12 -8.56 -19.43
C LYS A 196 -2.93 -9.66 -18.74
N PRO A 197 -3.31 -10.74 -19.42
CA PRO A 197 -4.12 -11.80 -18.84
C PRO A 197 -3.55 -12.30 -17.51
N GLY A 198 -4.40 -12.41 -16.48
CA GLY A 198 -4.01 -12.79 -15.11
C GLY A 198 -3.35 -11.72 -14.26
N PHE A 199 -3.11 -10.50 -14.80
CA PHE A 199 -2.47 -9.40 -14.08
C PHE A 199 -3.20 -8.06 -14.23
N LEU A 200 -3.80 -7.80 -15.38
CA LEU A 200 -4.46 -6.54 -15.70
C LEU A 200 -5.57 -6.78 -16.72
N ASP A 201 -6.81 -6.52 -16.37
CA ASP A 201 -7.96 -6.86 -17.23
C ASP A 201 -8.35 -5.76 -18.22
N ALA A 202 -7.98 -4.53 -17.98
CA ALA A 202 -8.19 -3.40 -18.89
C ALA A 202 -6.96 -2.49 -18.98
N ALA A 203 -6.97 -1.58 -19.94
CA ALA A 203 -5.92 -0.56 -20.08
C ALA A 203 -6.02 0.44 -18.91
N VAL A 204 -4.92 0.70 -18.22
CA VAL A 204 -4.81 1.67 -17.13
C VAL A 204 -3.71 2.66 -17.44
N ILE A 205 -3.94 3.93 -17.10
CA ILE A 205 -2.96 5.00 -17.34
C ILE A 205 -1.66 4.72 -16.56
N VAL A 206 -0.54 4.96 -17.23
CA VAL A 206 0.80 4.89 -16.62
C VAL A 206 1.42 6.27 -16.52
N GLY A 207 1.25 7.09 -17.58
CA GLY A 207 1.90 8.39 -17.63
C GLY A 207 1.46 9.25 -18.81
N LYS A 208 2.21 10.32 -19.03
CA LYS A 208 2.02 11.25 -20.13
C LYS A 208 3.34 11.49 -20.88
N VAL A 209 3.23 11.71 -22.16
CA VAL A 209 4.35 12.08 -23.02
C VAL A 209 4.81 13.50 -22.69
N THR A 210 6.10 13.66 -22.40
CA THR A 210 6.73 14.98 -22.16
C THR A 210 7.67 15.38 -23.27
N GLU A 211 8.23 14.42 -24.00
CA GLU A 211 9.13 14.69 -25.12
C GLU A 211 8.95 13.62 -26.22
N CYS A 212 9.06 14.04 -27.50
CA CYS A 212 9.08 13.14 -28.63
C CYS A 212 10.15 13.62 -29.62
N LYS A 213 11.21 12.84 -29.79
CA LYS A 213 12.33 13.17 -30.69
C LYS A 213 12.67 12.02 -31.61
N ARG A 214 13.39 12.30 -32.72
CA ARG A 214 13.89 11.24 -33.57
C ARG A 214 14.89 10.36 -32.83
N ASN A 215 14.73 9.05 -32.96
CA ASN A 215 15.67 8.11 -32.36
C ASN A 215 17.03 8.23 -33.07
N GLN A 216 18.09 8.47 -32.28
CA GLN A 216 19.43 8.66 -32.83
C GLN A 216 20.01 7.40 -33.46
N LYS A 217 19.69 6.22 -32.92
CA LYS A 217 20.17 4.92 -33.42
C LYS A 217 19.36 4.42 -34.63
N PHE A 218 18.06 4.72 -34.65
CA PHE A 218 17.09 4.27 -35.65
C PHE A 218 16.26 5.45 -36.15
N PRO A 219 16.73 6.25 -37.13
CA PRO A 219 16.07 7.47 -37.59
C PRO A 219 14.65 7.30 -38.14
N SER A 220 14.26 6.06 -38.48
CA SER A 220 12.89 5.73 -38.90
C SER A 220 11.89 5.70 -37.75
N PHE A 221 12.36 5.70 -36.52
CA PHE A 221 11.53 5.64 -35.31
C PHE A 221 11.63 6.93 -34.50
N TRP A 222 10.66 7.08 -33.60
CA TRP A 222 10.62 8.15 -32.61
C TRP A 222 10.94 7.58 -31.25
N GLU A 223 11.69 8.32 -30.47
CA GLU A 223 11.90 8.10 -29.04
C GLU A 223 10.94 9.03 -28.26
N VAL A 224 10.18 8.47 -27.37
CA VAL A 224 9.18 9.18 -26.58
C VAL A 224 9.58 9.08 -25.11
N THR A 225 9.67 10.22 -24.42
CA THR A 225 9.87 10.29 -22.96
C THR A 225 8.51 10.39 -22.29
N VAL A 226 8.31 9.58 -21.28
CA VAL A 226 7.07 9.47 -20.49
C VAL A 226 7.37 9.78 -19.03
N VAL A 227 6.53 10.62 -18.41
CA VAL A 227 6.57 10.86 -16.96
C VAL A 227 5.34 10.21 -16.33
N PRO A 228 5.47 9.56 -15.17
CA PRO A 228 4.36 8.94 -14.44
C PRO A 228 3.15 9.86 -14.29
N ALA A 229 1.94 9.29 -14.27
CA ALA A 229 0.71 10.06 -14.11
C ALA A 229 0.51 10.58 -12.69
N CYS A 230 1.17 9.97 -11.70
CA CYS A 230 1.16 10.42 -10.31
C CYS A 230 2.58 10.72 -9.80
N ASN A 231 2.68 11.57 -8.80
CA ASN A 231 3.93 11.81 -8.08
C ASN A 231 4.08 10.78 -6.95
N ILE A 232 5.07 9.91 -7.07
CA ILE A 232 5.32 8.81 -6.12
C ILE A 232 5.71 9.32 -4.74
N GLU A 233 6.43 10.45 -4.66
CA GLU A 233 6.87 11.04 -3.38
C GLU A 233 5.69 11.57 -2.53
N GLN A 234 4.54 11.79 -3.16
CA GLN A 234 3.33 12.29 -2.50
C GLN A 234 2.32 11.18 -2.17
N LEU A 235 2.64 9.91 -2.53
CA LEU A 235 1.78 8.78 -2.20
C LEU A 235 2.00 8.33 -0.76
N GLU A 236 0.92 8.15 -0.03
CA GLU A 236 0.92 7.55 1.31
C GLU A 236 0.61 6.04 1.27
N ASP A 237 -0.23 5.65 0.32
CA ASP A 237 -0.72 4.29 0.12
C ASP A 237 -0.79 3.93 -1.37
N VAL A 238 -0.85 2.64 -1.62
CA VAL A 238 -0.99 2.05 -2.96
C VAL A 238 -1.96 0.88 -2.91
N ALA A 239 -2.51 0.50 -4.06
CA ALA A 239 -3.37 -0.67 -4.20
C ALA A 239 -2.73 -1.70 -5.13
N VAL A 240 -2.58 -2.93 -4.67
CA VAL A 240 -2.12 -4.06 -5.51
C VAL A 240 -3.31 -4.72 -6.16
N ILE A 241 -3.24 -4.93 -7.47
CA ILE A 241 -4.28 -5.62 -8.24
C ILE A 241 -4.10 -7.12 -8.08
N ILE A 242 -5.08 -7.80 -7.51
CA ILE A 242 -5.13 -9.25 -7.35
C ILE A 242 -6.18 -9.82 -8.31
N MET A 243 -5.72 -10.44 -9.40
CA MET A 243 -6.60 -11.12 -10.36
C MET A 243 -6.90 -12.54 -9.88
N ASN A 244 -8.18 -12.96 -9.95
CA ASN A 244 -8.64 -14.28 -9.51
C ASN A 244 -8.23 -14.59 -8.05
N PRO A 245 -8.65 -13.79 -7.07
CA PRO A 245 -8.31 -14.04 -5.69
C PRO A 245 -8.82 -15.42 -5.27
N GLN A 246 -7.94 -16.22 -4.68
CA GLN A 246 -8.37 -17.48 -4.07
C GLN A 246 -9.29 -17.17 -2.90
N LYS A 247 -10.51 -17.62 -2.96
CA LYS A 247 -11.53 -17.49 -1.91
C LYS A 247 -11.26 -18.40 -0.73
#